data_cfa233205bf345440bf8cfbb64e6c088
#
_entry.id   cfa233205bf345440bf8cfbb64e6c088
#
_cell.length_a   1.000
_cell.length_b   1.000
_cell.length_c   1.000
_cell.angle_alpha   90.00
_cell.angle_beta   90.00
_cell.angle_gamma   90.00
#
_symmetry.space_group_name_H-M   'P 1'
#
loop_
_entity.id
_entity.type
_entity.pdbx_description
1 polymer ?
#
loop_
_entity_poly.entity_id
_entity_poly.type
_entity_poly.pdbx_seq_one_letter_code
_entity_poly.pdbx_strand_id
1 'polypeptide(L)'
;MIRVNVDTLVMARTSIAAAIAIVVLVSSVLASPTRGGIPFGAGPASSRPLVLNHTLSKRTHFFDIQCKGVYDKSIFARLDRICEDCYNLFREPQLHSLCRKECFTTHYFKGCVDSLMLQDDLEDIQSWIKQLHGAAP
;
A
#
# COMPACT_ATOMS: atom_id res chain seq x y z
N MET A 1 31.38 32.81 25.46
CA MET A 1 30.05 32.67 26.03
C MET A 1 29.09 33.50 25.18
N ILE A 2 28.29 32.85 24.32
CA ILE A 2 27.34 33.54 23.45
C ILE A 2 26.05 33.70 24.28
N ARG A 3 25.73 34.92 24.68
CA ARG A 3 24.42 35.23 25.28
C ARG A 3 23.40 35.30 24.16
N VAL A 4 22.61 34.23 24.03
CA VAL A 4 21.42 34.22 23.14
C VAL A 4 20.34 35.06 23.82
N ASN A 5 19.93 36.14 23.16
CA ASN A 5 18.95 37.07 23.70
C ASN A 5 17.55 36.39 23.61
N VAL A 6 16.87 36.28 24.76
CA VAL A 6 15.56 35.60 24.90
C VAL A 6 14.49 36.27 24.02
N ASP A 7 14.61 37.56 23.78
CA ASP A 7 13.70 38.33 22.94
C ASP A 7 13.75 37.91 21.46
N THR A 8 14.96 37.53 20.98
CA THR A 8 15.13 37.02 19.61
C THR A 8 14.43 35.66 19.40
N LEU A 9 14.43 34.82 20.44
CA LEU A 9 13.76 33.50 20.40
C LEU A 9 12.22 33.63 20.44
N VAL A 10 11.70 34.61 21.15
CA VAL A 10 10.24 34.86 21.23
C VAL A 10 9.72 35.39 19.90
N MET A 11 10.43 36.33 19.27
CA MET A 11 10.06 36.87 17.95
C MET A 11 10.12 35.81 16.84
N ALA A 12 11.09 34.91 16.88
CA ALA A 12 11.18 33.80 15.91
C ALA A 12 10.00 32.83 16.04
N ARG A 13 9.55 32.54 17.27
CA ARG A 13 8.43 31.64 17.51
C ARG A 13 7.09 32.19 17.02
N THR A 14 6.86 33.48 17.18
CA THR A 14 5.63 34.14 16.72
C THR A 14 5.56 34.20 15.19
N SER A 15 6.68 34.40 14.51
CA SER A 15 6.75 34.41 13.03
C SER A 15 6.47 33.02 12.45
N ILE A 16 6.99 31.96 13.06
CA ILE A 16 6.75 30.57 12.60
C ILE A 16 5.29 30.17 12.80
N ALA A 17 4.69 30.52 13.93
CA ALA A 17 3.27 30.25 14.21
C ALA A 17 2.34 30.96 13.22
N ALA A 18 2.64 32.21 12.86
CA ALA A 18 1.87 32.96 11.86
C ALA A 18 2.00 32.34 10.45
N ALA A 19 3.18 31.89 10.07
CA ALA A 19 3.39 31.25 8.78
C ALA A 19 2.63 29.92 8.67
N ILE A 20 2.61 29.10 9.71
CA ILE A 20 1.85 27.83 9.75
C ILE A 20 0.35 28.09 9.65
N ALA A 21 -0.18 29.11 10.33
CA ALA A 21 -1.59 29.46 10.29
C ALA A 21 -2.03 29.87 8.87
N ILE A 22 -1.21 30.60 8.14
CA ILE A 22 -1.49 31.02 6.76
C ILE A 22 -1.50 29.80 5.82
N VAL A 23 -0.57 28.87 5.97
CA VAL A 23 -0.51 27.64 5.14
C VAL A 23 -1.75 26.77 5.37
N VAL A 24 -2.22 26.63 6.60
CA VAL A 24 -3.43 25.85 6.91
C VAL A 24 -4.70 26.50 6.33
N LEU A 25 -4.80 27.83 6.35
CA LEU A 25 -5.94 28.54 5.78
C LEU A 25 -6.00 28.47 4.25
N VAL A 26 -4.86 28.49 3.58
CA VAL A 26 -4.79 28.36 2.09
C VAL A 26 -5.14 26.96 1.64
N SER A 27 -4.76 25.93 2.42
CA SER A 27 -5.06 24.51 2.08
C SER A 27 -6.56 24.19 2.16
N SER A 28 -7.34 24.90 2.95
CA SER A 28 -8.78 24.66 3.11
C SER A 28 -9.65 25.23 1.98
N VAL A 29 -9.14 26.15 1.17
CA VAL A 29 -9.91 26.78 0.08
C VAL A 29 -9.87 25.96 -1.24
N LEU A 30 -8.93 25.03 -1.40
CA LEU A 30 -8.75 24.25 -2.64
C LEU A 30 -9.48 22.90 -2.66
N ALA A 31 -10.19 22.53 -1.60
CA ALA A 31 -10.95 21.29 -1.53
C ALA A 31 -12.44 21.53 -1.83
N SER A 32 -12.77 21.90 -3.08
CA SER A 32 -14.16 21.83 -3.55
C SER A 32 -14.41 20.45 -4.15
N PRO A 33 -15.34 19.63 -3.61
CA PRO A 33 -15.76 18.41 -4.28
C PRO A 33 -16.68 18.77 -5.47
N THR A 34 -16.18 18.65 -6.67
CA THR A 34 -17.01 18.66 -7.88
C THR A 34 -17.89 17.42 -7.90
N ARG A 35 -19.13 17.61 -7.52
CA ARG A 35 -20.22 16.65 -7.64
C ARG A 35 -20.67 16.61 -9.10
N GLY A 36 -19.97 15.82 -9.94
CA GLY A 36 -20.38 15.50 -11.30
C GLY A 36 -21.45 14.41 -11.24
N GLY A 37 -22.75 14.79 -11.38
CA GLY A 37 -23.85 13.88 -11.56
C GLY A 37 -23.76 13.24 -12.96
N ILE A 38 -23.69 11.90 -13.01
CA ILE A 38 -23.80 11.11 -14.23
C ILE A 38 -25.29 10.82 -14.44
N PRO A 39 -25.91 11.15 -15.60
CA PRO A 39 -27.30 10.82 -15.89
C PRO A 39 -27.43 9.30 -16.08
N PHE A 40 -28.35 8.70 -15.32
CA PHE A 40 -28.78 7.32 -15.47
C PHE A 40 -29.50 7.15 -16.80
N GLY A 41 -28.83 6.58 -17.81
CA GLY A 41 -29.45 6.03 -19.00
C GLY A 41 -29.92 4.61 -18.71
N ALA A 42 -31.24 4.41 -18.68
CA ALA A 42 -31.85 3.08 -18.61
C ALA A 42 -31.62 2.34 -19.93
N GLY A 43 -30.75 1.32 -19.93
CA GLY A 43 -30.59 0.34 -20.99
C GLY A 43 -30.95 -1.06 -20.47
N PRO A 44 -31.49 -1.96 -21.32
CA PRO A 44 -32.15 -3.21 -20.89
C PRO A 44 -31.17 -4.21 -20.27
N ALA A 45 -31.68 -4.92 -19.27
CA ALA A 45 -31.04 -5.96 -18.50
C ALA A 45 -30.34 -7.02 -19.38
N SER A 46 -29.00 -6.98 -19.41
CA SER A 46 -28.17 -8.11 -19.78
C SER A 46 -27.52 -8.61 -18.51
N SER A 47 -28.05 -9.72 -18.00
CA SER A 47 -27.54 -10.44 -16.84
C SER A 47 -26.14 -11.00 -17.14
N ARG A 48 -25.12 -10.25 -16.81
CA ARG A 48 -23.74 -10.75 -16.79
C ARG A 48 -23.36 -11.08 -15.35
N PRO A 49 -22.97 -12.31 -15.04
CA PRO A 49 -22.40 -12.66 -13.75
C PRO A 49 -20.96 -12.13 -13.65
N LEU A 50 -20.81 -10.83 -13.33
CA LEU A 50 -19.51 -10.17 -13.23
C LEU A 50 -18.74 -10.48 -11.93
N VAL A 51 -19.35 -11.24 -11.02
CA VAL A 51 -18.74 -11.53 -9.71
C VAL A 51 -17.79 -12.74 -9.76
N LEU A 52 -17.92 -13.64 -10.74
CA LEU A 52 -17.13 -14.87 -10.79
C LEU A 52 -15.72 -14.66 -11.33
N ASN A 53 -15.50 -13.64 -12.16
CA ASN A 53 -14.21 -13.44 -12.84
C ASN A 53 -13.12 -12.88 -11.93
N HIS A 54 -13.48 -12.10 -10.90
CA HIS A 54 -12.49 -11.47 -10.02
C HIS A 54 -11.88 -12.44 -9.00
N THR A 55 -12.65 -13.43 -8.56
CA THR A 55 -12.16 -14.46 -7.62
C THR A 55 -11.37 -15.55 -8.33
N LEU A 56 -11.71 -15.89 -9.58
CA LEU A 56 -10.95 -16.83 -10.41
C LEU A 56 -9.59 -16.25 -10.83
N SER A 57 -9.52 -14.96 -11.20
CA SER A 57 -8.28 -14.31 -11.57
C SER A 57 -7.24 -14.28 -10.42
N LYS A 58 -7.71 -14.11 -9.17
CA LYS A 58 -6.79 -14.14 -8.01
C LYS A 58 -6.29 -15.53 -7.66
N ARG A 59 -7.07 -16.59 -7.92
CA ARG A 59 -6.63 -17.97 -7.71
C ARG A 59 -5.64 -18.44 -8.77
N THR A 60 -5.79 -18.04 -10.03
CA THR A 60 -4.80 -18.33 -11.07
C THR A 60 -3.46 -17.69 -10.73
N HIS A 61 -3.46 -16.45 -10.25
CA HIS A 61 -2.23 -15.80 -9.78
C HIS A 61 -1.53 -16.53 -8.64
N PHE A 62 -2.26 -17.17 -7.73
CA PHE A 62 -1.68 -17.95 -6.64
C PHE A 62 -0.84 -19.14 -7.14
N PHE A 63 -1.34 -19.88 -8.12
CA PHE A 63 -0.61 -21.00 -8.70
C PHE A 63 0.52 -20.55 -9.64
N ASP A 64 0.33 -19.46 -10.37
CA ASP A 64 1.31 -18.89 -11.28
C ASP A 64 2.61 -18.47 -10.56
N ILE A 65 2.51 -18.02 -9.31
CA ILE A 65 3.66 -17.67 -8.47
C ILE A 65 4.21 -18.83 -7.65
N GLN A 66 3.83 -20.07 -7.98
CA GLN A 66 4.33 -21.32 -7.40
C GLN A 66 3.97 -21.56 -5.92
N CYS A 67 2.88 -20.97 -5.43
CA CYS A 67 2.33 -21.32 -4.13
C CYS A 67 1.66 -22.71 -4.20
N LYS A 68 1.98 -23.59 -3.26
CA LYS A 68 1.51 -25.00 -3.21
C LYS A 68 0.69 -25.30 -1.96
N GLY A 69 0.60 -24.36 -1.04
CA GLY A 69 -0.12 -24.51 0.23
C GLY A 69 -1.61 -24.22 0.14
N VAL A 70 -2.19 -23.88 1.26
CA VAL A 70 -3.61 -23.55 1.37
C VAL A 70 -3.83 -22.09 0.98
N TYR A 71 -4.63 -21.85 -0.05
CA TYR A 71 -4.99 -20.51 -0.46
C TYR A 71 -5.88 -19.83 0.59
N ASP A 72 -5.34 -18.82 1.23
CA ASP A 72 -6.10 -17.87 2.05
C ASP A 72 -6.08 -16.50 1.39
N LYS A 73 -7.28 -15.99 1.09
CA LYS A 73 -7.44 -14.70 0.40
C LYS A 73 -6.90 -13.53 1.20
N SER A 74 -7.06 -13.55 2.52
CA SER A 74 -6.64 -12.44 3.38
C SER A 74 -5.13 -12.39 3.52
N ILE A 75 -4.51 -13.54 3.74
CA ILE A 75 -3.06 -13.70 3.82
C ILE A 75 -2.41 -13.33 2.49
N PHE A 76 -2.92 -13.89 1.40
CA PHE A 76 -2.42 -13.58 0.06
C PHE A 76 -2.49 -12.07 -0.24
N ALA A 77 -3.60 -11.41 0.09
CA ALA A 77 -3.77 -9.98 -0.14
C ALA A 77 -2.83 -9.12 0.71
N ARG A 78 -2.47 -9.56 1.91
CA ARG A 78 -1.49 -8.84 2.76
C ARG A 78 -0.08 -8.91 2.18
N LEU A 79 0.36 -10.10 1.76
CA LEU A 79 1.68 -10.26 1.14
C LEU A 79 1.74 -9.55 -0.23
N ASP A 80 0.68 -9.62 -1.01
CA ASP A 80 0.55 -8.93 -2.29
C ASP A 80 0.66 -7.41 -2.11
N ARG A 81 0.05 -6.87 -1.05
CA ARG A 81 0.12 -5.45 -0.71
C ARG A 81 1.54 -4.97 -0.45
N ILE A 82 2.38 -5.78 0.20
CA ILE A 82 3.80 -5.45 0.42
C ILE A 82 4.50 -5.26 -0.93
N CYS A 83 4.22 -6.11 -1.92
CA CYS A 83 4.80 -5.99 -3.26
C CYS A 83 4.25 -4.77 -4.02
N GLU A 84 2.97 -4.43 -3.85
CA GLU A 84 2.37 -3.22 -4.43
C GLU A 84 2.99 -1.94 -3.83
N ASP A 85 3.14 -1.89 -2.51
CA ASP A 85 3.71 -0.73 -1.83
C ASP A 85 5.21 -0.56 -2.18
N CYS A 86 5.94 -1.66 -2.29
CA CYS A 86 7.32 -1.68 -2.77
C CYS A 86 7.42 -1.15 -4.22
N TYR A 87 6.54 -1.59 -5.12
CA TYR A 87 6.47 -1.06 -6.47
C TYR A 87 6.17 0.44 -6.47
N ASN A 88 5.25 0.90 -5.62
CA ASN A 88 4.92 2.32 -5.50
C ASN A 88 6.10 3.17 -5.02
N LEU A 89 6.98 2.59 -4.19
CA LEU A 89 8.17 3.24 -3.66
C LEU A 89 9.27 3.37 -4.74
N PHE A 90 9.57 2.27 -5.44
CA PHE A 90 10.70 2.21 -6.38
C PHE A 90 10.33 2.51 -7.83
N ARG A 91 9.06 2.36 -8.21
CA ARG A 91 8.53 2.56 -9.58
C ARG A 91 9.19 1.68 -10.65
N GLU A 92 9.77 0.55 -10.25
CA GLU A 92 10.38 -0.41 -11.17
C GLU A 92 9.33 -1.39 -11.71
N PRO A 93 9.05 -1.42 -13.04
CA PRO A 93 7.96 -2.23 -13.60
C PRO A 93 8.05 -3.72 -13.31
N GLN A 94 9.27 -4.27 -13.20
CA GLN A 94 9.48 -5.69 -12.95
C GLN A 94 9.42 -6.07 -11.47
N LEU A 95 9.57 -5.09 -10.57
CA LEU A 95 9.69 -5.35 -9.13
C LEU A 95 8.46 -6.04 -8.57
N HIS A 96 7.26 -5.64 -8.98
CA HIS A 96 6.02 -6.24 -8.52
C HIS A 96 5.92 -7.74 -8.84
N SER A 97 6.31 -8.15 -10.05
CA SER A 97 6.31 -9.55 -10.46
C SER A 97 7.42 -10.36 -9.79
N LEU A 98 8.63 -9.78 -9.66
CA LEU A 98 9.78 -10.42 -9.01
C LEU A 98 9.57 -10.59 -7.50
N CYS A 99 8.93 -9.63 -6.84
CA CYS A 99 8.57 -9.67 -5.44
C CYS A 99 7.63 -10.86 -5.14
N ARG A 100 6.63 -11.10 -5.98
CA ARG A 100 5.61 -12.17 -5.81
C ARG A 100 6.10 -13.56 -6.17
N LYS A 101 7.14 -13.65 -7.02
CA LYS A 101 7.65 -14.92 -7.55
C LYS A 101 8.02 -15.88 -6.42
N GLU A 102 7.96 -17.20 -6.71
CA GLU A 102 8.28 -18.26 -5.75
C GLU A 102 7.48 -18.15 -4.44
N CYS A 103 6.22 -17.75 -4.56
CA CYS A 103 5.32 -17.59 -3.40
C CYS A 103 5.89 -16.66 -2.30
N PHE A 104 6.36 -15.48 -2.69
CA PHE A 104 6.92 -14.45 -1.81
C PHE A 104 8.20 -14.84 -1.06
N THR A 105 8.98 -15.84 -1.58
CA THR A 105 10.23 -16.29 -0.92
C THR A 105 11.49 -15.68 -1.55
N THR A 106 11.35 -14.86 -2.58
CA THR A 106 12.49 -14.26 -3.27
C THR A 106 13.23 -13.23 -2.42
N HIS A 107 14.50 -12.98 -2.77
CA HIS A 107 15.27 -11.88 -2.16
C HIS A 107 14.65 -10.50 -2.45
N TYR A 108 13.87 -10.36 -3.53
CA TYR A 108 13.12 -9.13 -3.81
C TYR A 108 12.04 -8.87 -2.79
N PHE A 109 11.29 -9.90 -2.39
CA PHE A 109 10.29 -9.77 -1.33
C PHE A 109 10.93 -9.35 0.00
N LYS A 110 12.04 -10.01 0.38
CA LYS A 110 12.79 -9.63 1.59
C LYS A 110 13.29 -8.19 1.52
N GLY A 111 13.84 -7.75 0.38
CA GLY A 111 14.26 -6.37 0.17
C GLY A 111 13.10 -5.37 0.28
N CYS A 112 11.88 -5.75 -0.16
CA CYS A 112 10.69 -4.95 0.00
C CYS A 112 10.28 -4.81 1.48
N VAL A 113 10.28 -5.90 2.25
CA VAL A 113 10.00 -5.89 3.69
C VAL A 113 10.99 -4.97 4.42
N ASP A 114 12.27 -5.06 4.09
CA ASP A 114 13.33 -4.22 4.68
C ASP A 114 13.15 -2.73 4.31
N SER A 115 12.83 -2.44 3.05
CA SER A 115 12.66 -1.07 2.54
C SER A 115 11.40 -0.40 3.07
N LEU A 116 10.35 -1.17 3.37
CA LEU A 116 9.09 -0.70 3.97
C LEU A 116 9.14 -0.68 5.50
N MET A 117 10.28 -1.04 6.10
CA MET A 117 10.51 -1.08 7.56
C MET A 117 9.49 -1.97 8.31
N LEU A 118 9.15 -3.13 7.75
CA LEU A 118 8.20 -4.08 8.32
C LEU A 118 8.87 -5.17 9.16
N GLN A 119 9.97 -4.85 9.85
CA GLN A 119 10.74 -5.79 10.66
C GLN A 119 9.94 -6.28 11.89
N ASP A 120 9.08 -5.43 12.43
CA ASP A 120 8.24 -5.77 13.59
C ASP A 120 7.18 -6.83 13.24
N ASP A 121 6.74 -6.87 11.96
CA ASP A 121 5.76 -7.84 11.45
C ASP A 121 6.41 -9.10 10.85
N LEU A 122 7.72 -9.27 10.97
CA LEU A 122 8.49 -10.27 10.23
C LEU A 122 8.10 -11.71 10.59
N GLU A 123 7.75 -11.98 11.85
CA GLU A 123 7.30 -13.30 12.29
C GLU A 123 5.95 -13.66 11.67
N ASP A 124 5.00 -12.73 11.64
CA ASP A 124 3.71 -12.92 11.01
C ASP A 124 3.85 -13.12 9.49
N ILE A 125 4.65 -12.29 8.83
CA ILE A 125 4.93 -12.39 7.40
C ILE A 125 5.51 -13.77 7.05
N GLN A 126 6.48 -14.26 7.83
CA GLN A 126 7.06 -15.59 7.61
C GLN A 126 6.05 -16.71 7.82
N SER A 127 5.19 -16.60 8.83
CA SER A 127 4.11 -17.54 9.09
C SER A 127 3.12 -17.61 7.92
N TRP A 128 2.73 -16.46 7.39
CA TRP A 128 1.84 -16.37 6.22
C TRP A 128 2.46 -16.99 4.96
N ILE A 129 3.74 -16.72 4.73
CA ILE A 129 4.48 -17.32 3.60
C ILE A 129 4.51 -18.84 3.74
N LYS A 130 4.83 -19.39 4.91
CA LYS A 130 4.85 -20.83 5.17
C LYS A 130 3.49 -21.48 4.86
N GLN A 131 2.39 -20.85 5.29
CA GLN A 131 1.05 -21.36 5.03
C GLN A 131 0.73 -21.40 3.53
N LEU A 132 1.03 -20.33 2.78
CA LEU A 132 0.78 -20.27 1.34
C LEU A 132 1.73 -21.14 0.53
N HIS A 133 2.97 -21.29 0.98
CA HIS A 133 3.98 -22.10 0.30
C HIS A 133 3.73 -23.61 0.44
N GLY A 134 3.03 -24.04 1.48
CA GLY A 134 2.75 -25.45 1.74
C GLY A 134 3.87 -26.16 2.47
N ALA A 135 4.81 -25.45 3.08
CA ALA A 135 5.71 -26.04 4.06
C ALA A 135 4.87 -26.42 5.30
N ALA A 136 4.84 -27.71 5.64
CA ALA A 136 4.21 -28.16 6.86
C ALA A 136 4.78 -27.40 8.09
N PRO A 137 3.95 -27.09 9.08
CA PRO A 137 4.38 -26.42 10.29
C PRO A 137 5.43 -27.23 11.06
#